data_1ebb1fa90cb33d632b1e513fe7537427
#
_entry.id   1ebb1fa90cb33d632b1e513fe7537427
#
_cell.length_a   1.000
_cell.length_b   1.000
_cell.length_c   1.000
_cell.angle_alpha   90.00
_cell.angle_beta   90.00
_cell.angle_gamma   90.00
#
_symmetry.space_group_name_H-M   'P 1'
#
loop_
_entity.id
_entity.type
_entity.pdbx_description
1 polymer ?
#
loop_
_entity_poly.entity_id
_entity_poly.type
_entity_poly.pdbx_seq_one_letter_code
_entity_poly.pdbx_strand_id
1 'polypeptide(L)' 'NAFIKQSQVLGARKIFLEVRSKNTNAINFYGKFNFMKDAIRSNYYTGSNPDDAVLMSLDI' A
#
# COMPACT_ATOMS: atom_id res chain seq x y z
N ASN A 1 5.61 9.42 2.72
CA ASN A 1 4.25 9.79 2.90
C ASN A 1 3.31 8.77 2.28
N ALA A 2 2.73 7.98 3.12
CA ALA A 2 1.83 6.95 2.66
C ALA A 2 0.42 7.51 2.64
N PHE A 3 -0.11 7.68 1.46
CA PHE A 3 -1.48 8.09 1.32
C PHE A 3 -2.06 7.29 0.17
N ILE A 4 -3.35 7.27 0.09
CA ILE A 4 -4.01 6.56 -0.97
C ILE A 4 -3.77 7.32 -2.25
N LYS A 5 -2.89 6.76 -3.04
CA LYS A 5 -2.48 7.39 -4.26
C LYS A 5 -3.51 7.20 -5.33
N GLN A 6 -4.14 6.07 -5.30
CA GLN A 6 -5.09 5.72 -6.28
C GLN A 6 -6.08 4.79 -5.64
N SER A 7 -7.14 5.34 -5.15
CA SER A 7 -8.16 4.47 -4.64
C SER A 7 -9.16 4.28 -5.74
N GLN A 8 -9.18 3.09 -6.27
CA GLN A 8 -10.14 2.72 -7.25
C GLN A 8 -11.10 1.75 -6.64
N VAL A 9 -12.34 2.13 -6.68
CA VAL A 9 -13.39 1.21 -6.31
C VAL A 9 -13.88 0.62 -7.60
N LEU A 10 -13.42 -0.57 -7.88
CA LEU A 10 -13.90 -1.30 -9.04
C LEU A 10 -15.19 -2.00 -8.68
N GLY A 11 -15.76 -2.65 -9.65
CA GLY A 11 -16.98 -3.42 -9.42
C GLY A 11 -16.81 -4.45 -8.30
N ALA A 12 -15.59 -4.86 -8.03
CA ALA A 12 -15.30 -5.82 -6.98
C ALA A 12 -15.31 -5.20 -5.58
N ARG A 13 -15.45 -3.91 -5.47
CA ARG A 13 -15.46 -3.21 -4.20
C ARG A 13 -14.17 -3.43 -3.43
N LYS A 14 -13.11 -3.05 -4.03
CA LYS A 14 -11.81 -3.20 -3.41
C LYS A 14 -11.05 -1.91 -3.52
N ILE A 15 -10.38 -1.53 -2.45
CA ILE A 15 -9.54 -0.36 -2.43
C ILE A 15 -8.10 -0.85 -2.40
N PHE A 16 -7.29 -0.33 -3.31
CA PHE A 16 -5.87 -0.68 -3.38
C PHE A 16 -5.02 0.51 -3.04
N LEU A 17 -3.89 0.25 -2.38
CA LEU A 17 -2.91 1.29 -2.12
C LEU A 17 -1.51 0.72 -2.13
N GLU A 18 -0.54 1.61 -2.21
CA GLU A 18 0.88 1.26 -2.20
C GLU A 18 1.56 2.09 -1.12
N VAL A 19 2.40 1.44 -0.33
CA VAL A 19 3.19 2.14 0.66
C VAL A 19 4.63 1.66 0.59
N ARG A 20 5.56 2.52 0.97
CA ARG A 20 6.96 2.12 1.07
C ARG A 20 7.10 1.06 2.16
N SER A 21 7.92 0.04 1.90
CA SER A 21 8.09 -1.03 2.87
C SER A 21 8.70 -0.53 4.17
N LYS A 22 9.48 0.54 4.11
CA LYS A 22 10.09 1.12 5.30
C LYS A 22 9.12 1.98 6.10
N ASN A 23 7.97 2.27 5.56
CA ASN A 23 6.98 3.09 6.25
C ASN A 23 6.10 2.21 7.12
N THR A 24 6.70 1.72 8.20
CA THR A 24 6.00 0.79 9.09
C THR A 24 4.81 1.42 9.76
N ASN A 25 4.87 2.73 10.02
CA ASN A 25 3.73 3.40 10.64
C ASN A 25 2.50 3.36 9.73
N ALA A 26 2.71 3.60 8.45
CA ALA A 26 1.60 3.54 7.50
C ALA A 26 1.07 2.13 7.35
N ILE A 27 1.97 1.16 7.27
CA ILE A 27 1.55 -0.23 7.15
C ILE A 27 0.71 -0.64 8.35
N ASN A 28 1.16 -0.27 9.55
CA ASN A 28 0.40 -0.57 10.75
C ASN A 28 -0.92 0.17 10.78
N PHE A 29 -0.92 1.42 10.34
CA PHE A 29 -2.13 2.22 10.30
C PHE A 29 -3.18 1.56 9.41
N TYR A 30 -2.80 1.20 8.20
CA TYR A 30 -3.75 0.56 7.30
C TYR A 30 -4.16 -0.82 7.77
N GLY A 31 -3.24 -1.54 8.40
CA GLY A 31 -3.56 -2.84 8.96
C GLY A 31 -4.66 -2.77 10.01
N LYS A 32 -4.70 -1.69 10.78
CA LYS A 32 -5.75 -1.49 11.77
C LYS A 32 -7.12 -1.33 11.14
N PHE A 33 -7.17 -0.89 9.89
CA PHE A 33 -8.41 -0.73 9.17
C PHE A 33 -8.69 -1.91 8.25
N ASN A 34 -8.08 -3.04 8.55
CA ASN A 34 -8.33 -4.30 7.86
C ASN A 34 -7.77 -4.37 6.45
N PHE A 35 -6.83 -3.49 6.11
CA PHE A 35 -6.10 -3.65 4.87
C PHE A 35 -5.18 -4.86 5.00
N MET A 36 -5.09 -5.62 3.95
CA MET A 36 -4.25 -6.80 3.91
C MET A 36 -3.09 -6.57 2.95
N LYS A 37 -1.95 -7.16 3.29
CA LYS A 37 -0.81 -7.11 2.38
C LYS A 37 -1.02 -8.14 1.30
N ASP A 38 -0.99 -7.69 0.05
CA ASP A 38 -1.20 -8.58 -1.09
C ASP A 38 0.11 -9.03 -1.71
N ALA A 39 1.06 -8.11 -1.84
CA ALA A 39 2.30 -8.39 -2.53
C ALA A 39 3.33 -7.33 -2.21
N ILE A 40 4.55 -7.58 -2.60
CA ILE A 40 5.64 -6.62 -2.49
C ILE A 40 6.24 -6.46 -3.87
N ARG A 41 6.38 -5.22 -4.32
CA ARG A 41 7.07 -4.91 -5.56
C ARG A 41 8.45 -4.40 -5.24
N SER A 42 9.44 -5.18 -5.59
CA SER A 42 10.82 -4.85 -5.31
C SER A 42 11.27 -3.67 -6.15
N ASN A 43 12.04 -2.78 -5.54
CA ASN A 43 12.64 -1.64 -6.23
C ASN A 43 11.63 -0.76 -6.91
N TYR A 44 10.46 -0.63 -6.32
CA TYR A 44 9.39 0.18 -6.89
C TYR A 44 9.73 1.67 -6.81
N TYR A 45 10.21 2.10 -5.65
CA TYR A 45 10.64 3.48 -5.46
C TYR A 45 12.13 3.55 -5.78
N THR A 46 12.49 4.46 -6.67
CA THR A 46 13.89 4.63 -7.08
C THR A 46 14.35 6.04 -6.73
N GLY A 47 15.61 6.32 -6.98
CA GLY A 47 16.16 7.62 -6.69
C GLY A 47 17.03 7.60 -5.45
N SER A 48 17.02 8.70 -4.69
CA SER A 48 17.91 8.82 -3.56
C SER A 48 17.51 7.97 -2.37
N ASN A 49 16.24 7.57 -2.31
CA ASN A 49 15.76 6.70 -1.24
C ASN A 49 15.03 5.51 -1.84
N PRO A 50 15.78 4.57 -2.40
CA PRO A 50 15.14 3.40 -3.00
C PRO A 50 14.45 2.55 -1.95
N ASP A 51 13.34 1.96 -2.34
CA ASP A 51 12.56 1.12 -1.44
C ASP A 51 11.62 0.25 -2.25
N ASP A 52 11.11 -0.76 -1.59
CA ASP A 52 10.09 -1.61 -2.15
C ASP A 52 8.71 -1.04 -1.84
N ALA A 53 7.74 -1.45 -2.61
CA ALA A 53 6.35 -1.08 -2.34
C ALA A 53 5.60 -2.26 -1.78
N VAL A 54 4.86 -2.02 -0.72
CA VAL A 54 3.94 -2.99 -0.17
C VAL A 54 2.57 -2.67 -0.74
N LEU A 55 1.98 -3.63 -1.42
CA LEU A 55 0.67 -3.46 -2.02
C LEU A 55 -0.36 -3.98 -1.03
N MET A 56 -1.31 -3.14 -0.71
CA MET A 56 -2.34 -3.49 0.26
C MET A 56 -3.71 -3.26 -0.33
N SER A 57 -4.67 -4.01 0.18
CA SER A 57 -6.04 -3.86 -0.29
C SER A 57 -7.01 -4.07 0.85
N LEU A 58 -8.19 -3.52 0.65
CA LEU A 58 -9.31 -3.65 1.58
C LEU A 58 -10.55 -4.01 0.80
N ASP A 59 -11.22 -5.06 1.22
CA ASP A 59 -12.53 -5.40 0.70
C ASP A 59 -13.58 -4.57 1.42
N ILE A 60 -14.42 -3.95 0.65
CA ILE A 60 -15.46 -3.10 1.22
C ILE A 60 -16.78 -3.87 1.34
#